data_aea8868a8b57f57da70080c53b828c45
#
_entry.id   aea8868a8b57f57da70080c53b828c45
#
_cell.length_a   1.000
_cell.length_b   1.000
_cell.length_c   1.000
_cell.angle_alpha   90.00
_cell.angle_beta   90.00
_cell.angle_gamma   90.00
#
_symmetry.space_group_name_H-M   'P 1'
#
loop_
_entity.id
_entity.type
_entity.pdbx_description
1 polymer ?
#
loop_
_entity_poly.entity_id
_entity_poly.type
_entity_poly.pdbx_seq_one_letter_code
_entity_poly.pdbx_strand_id
1 'polypeptide(L)'
;MEKSDSSLTSFAGLPLIADLAHSCGLIKQLNAINGLWERRRDYSTADHVMSLALTLIAGGERLDDTRLLKNDAVVSELCIASVPSANTAGVFLKRFSHRTIAALARAALVPAAFMLKRLKTATIDIDSSLIESDKEDAAFTYKKFSGYNPMLAWCPEAEMFLACLFRNGNASPQSHILETLKYCR
;
A
#
# COMPACT_ATOMS: atom_id res chain seq x y z
N MET A 1 41.63 6.66 -12.92
CA MET A 1 40.21 6.42 -12.62
C MET A 1 39.62 7.80 -12.36
N GLU A 2 38.90 8.36 -13.31
CA GLU A 2 38.13 9.59 -13.09
C GLU A 2 36.95 9.25 -12.14
N LYS A 3 36.84 9.99 -11.05
CA LYS A 3 35.62 9.93 -10.21
C LYS A 3 34.50 10.58 -11.00
N SER A 4 33.49 9.78 -11.35
CA SER A 4 32.25 10.33 -11.88
C SER A 4 31.51 11.05 -10.74
N ASP A 5 31.12 12.32 -10.97
CA ASP A 5 30.26 13.11 -10.07
C ASP A 5 28.75 12.70 -10.18
N SER A 6 28.46 11.62 -10.90
CA SER A 6 27.08 11.14 -11.05
C SER A 6 26.57 10.50 -9.76
N SER A 7 25.40 10.93 -9.31
CA SER A 7 24.67 10.28 -8.24
C SER A 7 24.24 8.88 -8.69
N LEU A 8 24.57 7.87 -7.90
CA LEU A 8 24.19 6.48 -8.15
C LEU A 8 23.12 6.05 -7.15
N THR A 9 22.19 5.20 -7.60
CA THR A 9 21.17 4.60 -6.76
C THR A 9 21.19 3.08 -6.87
N SER A 10 20.92 2.38 -5.75
CA SER A 10 20.65 0.96 -5.74
C SER A 10 19.21 0.63 -6.15
N PHE A 11 18.37 1.64 -6.34
CA PHE A 11 16.91 1.50 -6.53
C PHE A 11 16.47 2.03 -7.90
N ALA A 12 17.23 1.78 -8.96
CA ALA A 12 16.98 2.32 -10.30
C ALA A 12 15.58 1.98 -10.89
N GLY A 13 14.90 0.95 -10.39
CA GLY A 13 13.54 0.60 -10.80
C GLY A 13 12.43 1.44 -10.13
N LEU A 14 12.69 2.09 -9.00
CA LEU A 14 11.66 2.85 -8.27
C LEU A 14 11.11 4.06 -9.04
N PRO A 15 11.92 4.82 -9.79
CA PRO A 15 11.40 5.89 -10.63
C PRO A 15 10.31 5.45 -11.62
N LEU A 16 10.43 4.26 -12.20
CA LEU A 16 9.41 3.73 -13.12
C LEU A 16 8.08 3.47 -12.41
N ILE A 17 8.13 3.01 -11.15
CA ILE A 17 6.93 2.79 -10.33
C ILE A 17 6.30 4.13 -9.93
N ALA A 18 7.12 5.12 -9.59
CA ALA A 18 6.65 6.47 -9.29
C ALA A 18 5.97 7.11 -10.52
N ASP A 19 6.58 7.01 -11.70
CA ASP A 19 6.01 7.48 -12.96
C ASP A 19 4.68 6.79 -13.29
N LEU A 20 4.58 5.48 -13.06
CA LEU A 20 3.32 4.75 -13.21
C LEU A 20 2.24 5.29 -12.27
N ALA A 21 2.58 5.52 -11.00
CA ALA A 21 1.66 6.05 -9.99
C ALA A 21 1.16 7.45 -10.37
N HIS A 22 2.01 8.29 -10.94
CA HIS A 22 1.63 9.61 -11.48
C HIS A 22 0.74 9.47 -12.72
N SER A 23 1.17 8.68 -13.70
CA SER A 23 0.51 8.54 -15.01
C SER A 23 -0.88 7.92 -14.90
N CYS A 24 -1.11 6.96 -13.99
CA CYS A 24 -2.42 6.37 -13.75
C CYS A 24 -3.33 7.24 -12.85
N GLY A 25 -2.81 8.33 -12.27
CA GLY A 25 -3.56 9.23 -11.41
C GLY A 25 -3.66 8.78 -9.94
N LEU A 26 -2.89 7.79 -9.50
CA LEU A 26 -2.87 7.32 -8.12
C LEU A 26 -2.54 8.43 -7.13
N ILE A 27 -1.50 9.22 -7.42
CA ILE A 27 -1.08 10.35 -6.57
C ILE A 27 -2.24 11.34 -6.33
N LYS A 28 -2.99 11.66 -7.36
CA LYS A 28 -4.17 12.54 -7.27
C LYS A 28 -5.25 11.94 -6.36
N GLN A 29 -5.53 10.65 -6.50
CA GLN A 29 -6.53 9.96 -5.69
C GLN A 29 -6.11 9.84 -4.22
N LEU A 30 -4.84 9.55 -3.94
CA LEU A 30 -4.30 9.51 -2.58
C LEU A 30 -4.45 10.88 -1.89
N ASN A 31 -4.12 11.97 -2.60
CA ASN A 31 -4.24 13.32 -2.05
C ASN A 31 -5.68 13.83 -1.92
N ALA A 32 -6.63 13.16 -2.57
CA ALA A 32 -8.06 13.44 -2.43
C ALA A 32 -8.70 12.77 -1.19
N ILE A 33 -7.98 11.91 -0.47
CA ILE A 33 -8.49 11.29 0.76
C ILE A 33 -8.62 12.35 1.85
N ASN A 34 -9.86 12.65 2.22
CA ASN A 34 -10.18 13.62 3.27
C ASN A 34 -10.28 12.94 4.66
N GLY A 35 -9.99 13.70 5.72
CA GLY A 35 -10.16 13.26 7.10
C GLY A 35 -8.90 12.65 7.74
N LEU A 36 -7.78 12.62 7.03
CA LEU A 36 -6.49 12.23 7.60
C LEU A 36 -5.76 13.39 8.27
N TRP A 37 -6.07 14.64 7.91
CA TRP A 37 -5.38 15.82 8.35
C TRP A 37 -6.37 16.91 8.80
N GLU A 38 -6.16 17.48 9.96
CA GLU A 38 -6.82 18.73 10.40
C GLU A 38 -6.16 19.95 9.74
N ARG A 39 -4.85 19.89 9.54
CA ARG A 39 -4.06 20.91 8.85
C ARG A 39 -3.02 20.22 7.95
N ARG A 40 -2.88 20.67 6.71
CA ARG A 40 -1.77 20.24 5.85
C ARG A 40 -0.45 20.71 6.46
N ARG A 41 0.48 19.79 6.60
CA ARG A 41 1.86 20.02 7.02
C ARG A 41 2.80 19.69 5.84
N ASP A 42 4.05 19.42 6.13
CA ASP A 42 5.13 19.27 5.16
C ASP A 42 4.95 18.09 4.18
N TYR A 43 4.13 17.10 4.54
CA TYR A 43 3.94 15.89 3.74
C TYR A 43 2.48 15.72 3.34
N SER A 44 2.24 15.36 2.07
CA SER A 44 0.93 14.98 1.56
C SER A 44 0.57 13.53 1.92
N THR A 45 -0.69 13.14 1.72
CA THR A 45 -1.11 11.74 1.88
C THR A 45 -0.36 10.83 0.91
N ALA A 46 -0.14 11.30 -0.33
CA ALA A 46 0.61 10.55 -1.32
C ALA A 46 2.08 10.36 -0.91
N ASP A 47 2.74 11.38 -0.33
CA ASP A 47 4.13 11.25 0.13
C ASP A 47 4.26 10.15 1.19
N HIS A 48 3.34 10.08 2.14
CA HIS A 48 3.33 9.01 3.14
C HIS A 48 3.09 7.63 2.54
N VAL A 49 2.04 7.49 1.73
CA VAL A 49 1.66 6.18 1.16
C VAL A 49 2.72 5.69 0.18
N MET A 50 3.20 6.56 -0.70
CA MET A 50 4.24 6.20 -1.66
C MET A 50 5.58 5.89 -1.00
N SER A 51 5.97 6.64 0.04
CA SER A 51 7.19 6.32 0.81
C SER A 51 7.12 4.93 1.41
N LEU A 52 6.01 4.55 2.02
CA LEU A 52 5.83 3.21 2.59
C LEU A 52 5.80 2.14 1.49
N ALA A 53 5.07 2.35 0.40
CA ALA A 53 4.99 1.41 -0.71
C ALA A 53 6.36 1.19 -1.37
N LEU A 54 7.08 2.26 -1.69
CA LEU A 54 8.41 2.16 -2.30
C LEU A 54 9.45 1.58 -1.34
N THR A 55 9.32 1.82 -0.02
CA THR A 55 10.17 1.15 0.98
C THR A 55 9.97 -0.36 0.95
N LEU A 56 8.72 -0.84 0.92
CA LEU A 56 8.42 -2.27 0.81
C LEU A 56 8.94 -2.87 -0.51
N ILE A 57 8.77 -2.17 -1.62
CA ILE A 57 9.28 -2.61 -2.94
C ILE A 57 10.82 -2.65 -2.96
N ALA A 58 11.48 -1.75 -2.23
CA ALA A 58 12.94 -1.75 -2.05
C ALA A 58 13.45 -2.84 -1.10
N GLY A 59 12.56 -3.69 -0.55
CA GLY A 59 12.92 -4.77 0.37
C GLY A 59 12.93 -4.36 1.85
N GLY A 60 12.41 -3.18 2.20
CA GLY A 60 12.24 -2.77 3.59
C GLY A 60 11.12 -3.53 4.27
N GLU A 61 11.27 -3.84 5.55
CA GLU A 61 10.32 -4.61 6.36
C GLU A 61 9.75 -3.79 7.54
N ARG A 62 10.40 -2.68 7.87
CA ARG A 62 10.10 -1.87 9.05
C ARG A 62 9.92 -0.40 8.67
N LEU A 63 9.24 0.36 9.52
CA LEU A 63 9.10 1.82 9.31
C LEU A 63 10.47 2.54 9.27
N ASP A 64 11.45 2.07 10.03
CA ASP A 64 12.80 2.63 10.03
C ASP A 64 13.50 2.49 8.67
N ASP A 65 13.08 1.55 7.83
CA ASP A 65 13.67 1.32 6.51
C ASP A 65 13.30 2.40 5.50
N THR A 66 12.36 3.31 5.83
CA THR A 66 12.12 4.53 5.03
C THR A 66 13.38 5.38 4.87
N ARG A 67 14.36 5.25 5.78
CA ARG A 67 15.68 5.87 5.64
C ARG A 67 16.47 5.42 4.40
N LEU A 68 16.20 4.22 3.87
CA LEU A 68 16.82 3.74 2.62
C LEU A 68 16.50 4.67 1.47
N LEU A 69 15.24 5.08 1.36
CA LEU A 69 14.79 6.03 0.34
C LEU A 69 15.25 7.45 0.63
N LYS A 70 15.18 7.87 1.90
CA LYS A 70 15.53 9.23 2.31
C LYS A 70 17.00 9.56 2.08
N ASN A 71 17.88 8.58 2.20
CA ASN A 71 19.32 8.74 2.04
C ASN A 71 19.77 8.58 0.58
N ASP A 72 18.88 8.20 -0.32
CA ASP A 72 19.16 8.06 -1.76
C ASP A 72 18.75 9.33 -2.50
N ALA A 73 19.75 10.07 -3.00
CA ALA A 73 19.54 11.36 -3.66
C ALA A 73 18.70 11.20 -4.94
N VAL A 74 18.90 10.12 -5.70
CA VAL A 74 18.17 9.87 -6.96
C VAL A 74 16.71 9.55 -6.67
N VAL A 75 16.42 8.74 -5.65
CA VAL A 75 15.04 8.43 -5.23
C VAL A 75 14.32 9.69 -4.75
N SER A 76 15.01 10.53 -3.96
CA SER A 76 14.43 11.80 -3.48
C SER A 76 14.14 12.79 -4.61
N GLU A 77 14.95 12.79 -5.66
CA GLU A 77 14.78 13.69 -6.81
C GLU A 77 13.71 13.18 -7.78
N LEU A 78 13.68 11.87 -8.07
CA LEU A 78 12.88 11.31 -9.15
C LEU A 78 11.57 10.62 -8.69
N CYS A 79 11.48 10.20 -7.43
CA CYS A 79 10.34 9.38 -7.00
C CYS A 79 9.37 10.11 -6.06
N ILE A 80 9.91 10.82 -5.07
CA ILE A 80 9.12 11.43 -4.01
C ILE A 80 9.82 12.71 -3.56
N ALA A 81 9.14 13.83 -3.67
CA ALA A 81 9.67 15.14 -3.28
C ALA A 81 10.13 15.19 -1.81
N SER A 82 9.54 14.36 -0.95
CA SER A 82 9.88 14.36 0.48
C SER A 82 9.51 13.04 1.15
N VAL A 83 10.50 12.34 1.71
CA VAL A 83 10.32 11.05 2.42
C VAL A 83 10.12 11.32 3.92
N PRO A 84 8.94 10.98 4.50
CA PRO A 84 8.69 11.11 5.93
C PRO A 84 9.64 10.24 6.77
N SER A 85 9.99 10.71 7.96
CA SER A 85 10.70 9.86 8.93
C SER A 85 9.82 8.70 9.41
N ALA A 86 10.43 7.63 9.93
CA ALA A 86 9.72 6.49 10.50
C ALA A 86 8.69 6.92 11.57
N ASN A 87 9.06 7.84 12.47
CA ASN A 87 8.14 8.36 13.47
C ASN A 87 6.96 9.11 12.85
N THR A 88 7.21 9.94 11.84
CA THR A 88 6.18 10.68 11.11
C THR A 88 5.24 9.73 10.36
N ALA A 89 5.78 8.68 9.73
CA ALA A 89 5.01 7.64 9.08
C ALA A 89 4.16 6.84 10.09
N GLY A 90 4.72 6.51 11.25
CA GLY A 90 3.98 5.82 12.33
C GLY A 90 2.81 6.65 12.87
N VAL A 91 3.00 7.97 13.05
CA VAL A 91 1.91 8.89 13.45
C VAL A 91 0.85 8.98 12.35
N PHE A 92 1.24 8.98 11.07
CA PHE A 92 0.31 8.99 9.95
C PHE A 92 -0.56 7.72 9.94
N LEU A 93 0.02 6.53 10.11
CA LEU A 93 -0.71 5.26 10.12
C LEU A 93 -1.79 5.21 11.22
N LYS A 94 -1.55 5.83 12.37
CA LYS A 94 -2.53 5.90 13.48
C LYS A 94 -3.74 6.80 13.19
N ARG A 95 -3.75 7.56 12.11
CA ARG A 95 -4.85 8.48 11.74
C ARG A 95 -5.96 7.83 10.94
N PHE A 96 -5.75 6.61 10.46
CA PHE A 96 -6.74 5.94 9.64
C PHE A 96 -7.96 5.51 10.46
N SER A 97 -9.12 5.79 9.91
CA SER A 97 -10.43 5.30 10.34
C SER A 97 -10.97 4.31 9.28
N HIS A 98 -12.03 3.58 9.59
CA HIS A 98 -12.69 2.71 8.60
C HIS A 98 -13.02 3.43 7.28
N ARG A 99 -13.47 4.69 7.36
CA ARG A 99 -13.80 5.51 6.19
C ARG A 99 -12.56 5.83 5.35
N THR A 100 -11.46 6.21 5.97
CA THR A 100 -10.22 6.56 5.26
C THR A 100 -9.49 5.33 4.74
N ILE A 101 -9.58 4.17 5.41
CA ILE A 101 -9.12 2.87 4.91
C ILE A 101 -9.87 2.49 3.64
N ALA A 102 -11.21 2.61 3.63
CA ALA A 102 -12.02 2.36 2.44
C ALA A 102 -11.68 3.32 1.28
N ALA A 103 -11.35 4.58 1.58
CA ALA A 103 -10.90 5.53 0.57
C ALA A 103 -9.51 5.17 0.03
N LEU A 104 -8.58 4.71 0.88
CA LEU A 104 -7.27 4.21 0.47
C LEU A 104 -7.40 2.96 -0.42
N ALA A 105 -8.26 2.01 -0.04
CA ALA A 105 -8.51 0.82 -0.84
C ALA A 105 -9.02 1.18 -2.25
N ARG A 106 -9.95 2.14 -2.36
CA ARG A 106 -10.40 2.64 -3.69
C ARG A 106 -9.29 3.32 -4.47
N ALA A 107 -8.43 4.11 -3.82
CA ALA A 107 -7.30 4.72 -4.49
C ALA A 107 -6.31 3.67 -5.02
N ALA A 108 -6.06 2.60 -4.25
CA ALA A 108 -5.18 1.50 -4.65
C ALA A 108 -5.70 0.71 -5.88
N LEU A 109 -7.00 0.79 -6.19
CA LEU A 109 -7.57 0.19 -7.41
C LEU A 109 -7.29 1.00 -8.70
N VAL A 110 -6.78 2.21 -8.61
CA VAL A 110 -6.55 3.05 -9.79
C VAL A 110 -5.59 2.39 -10.81
N PRO A 111 -4.43 1.84 -10.42
CA PRO A 111 -3.58 1.08 -11.34
C PRO A 111 -4.29 -0.17 -11.89
N ALA A 112 -5.06 -0.87 -11.05
CA ALA A 112 -5.84 -2.04 -11.43
C ALA A 112 -6.87 -1.70 -12.51
N ALA A 113 -7.61 -0.62 -12.35
CA ALA A 113 -8.61 -0.18 -13.31
C ALA A 113 -8.02 0.08 -14.72
N PHE A 114 -6.76 0.56 -14.78
CA PHE A 114 -6.07 0.74 -16.05
C PHE A 114 -5.80 -0.59 -16.76
N MET A 115 -5.40 -1.62 -16.01
CA MET A 115 -5.16 -2.96 -16.55
C MET A 115 -6.47 -3.68 -16.90
N LEU A 116 -7.45 -3.63 -16.01
CA LEU A 116 -8.74 -4.31 -16.16
C LEU A 116 -9.53 -3.83 -17.39
N LYS A 117 -9.45 -2.55 -17.76
CA LYS A 117 -10.11 -2.01 -18.97
C LYS A 117 -9.70 -2.70 -20.27
N ARG A 118 -8.58 -3.40 -20.29
CA ARG A 118 -8.07 -4.13 -21.45
C ARG A 118 -8.54 -5.57 -21.52
N LEU A 119 -9.15 -6.07 -20.43
CA LEU A 119 -9.63 -7.44 -20.34
C LEU A 119 -11.07 -7.55 -20.85
N LYS A 120 -11.36 -8.63 -21.59
CA LYS A 120 -12.73 -8.98 -21.99
C LYS A 120 -13.49 -9.67 -20.86
N THR A 121 -12.77 -10.40 -20.02
CA THR A 121 -13.28 -11.14 -18.86
C THR A 121 -12.25 -11.01 -17.76
N ALA A 122 -12.69 -10.85 -16.53
CA ALA A 122 -11.86 -10.86 -15.35
C ALA A 122 -12.39 -11.94 -14.38
N THR A 123 -11.51 -12.82 -13.94
CA THR A 123 -11.79 -13.76 -12.85
C THR A 123 -11.43 -13.08 -11.53
N ILE A 124 -12.21 -13.31 -10.49
CA ILE A 124 -11.91 -12.80 -9.15
C ILE A 124 -11.85 -14.00 -8.22
N ASP A 125 -10.63 -14.36 -7.81
CA ASP A 125 -10.38 -15.38 -6.80
C ASP A 125 -10.40 -14.70 -5.42
N ILE A 126 -11.31 -15.15 -4.55
CA ILE A 126 -11.44 -14.59 -3.20
C ILE A 126 -11.10 -15.68 -2.20
N ASP A 127 -10.07 -15.43 -1.41
CA ASP A 127 -9.62 -16.34 -0.36
C ASP A 127 -9.14 -15.59 0.88
N SER A 128 -9.09 -16.29 2.01
CA SER A 128 -8.58 -15.78 3.27
C SER A 128 -7.23 -16.38 3.61
N SER A 129 -6.31 -15.55 4.10
CA SER A 129 -4.97 -15.97 4.47
C SER A 129 -4.69 -15.64 5.94
N LEU A 130 -4.31 -16.66 6.73
CA LEU A 130 -3.97 -16.45 8.13
C LEU A 130 -2.57 -15.87 8.27
N ILE A 131 -2.47 -14.81 9.08
CA ILE A 131 -1.21 -14.15 9.43
C ILE A 131 -1.04 -14.23 10.94
N GLU A 132 0.00 -14.93 11.38
CA GLU A 132 0.36 -15.03 12.81
C GLU A 132 0.85 -13.67 13.32
N SER A 133 0.43 -13.31 14.53
CA SER A 133 0.81 -12.05 15.15
C SER A 133 0.66 -12.12 16.67
N ASP A 134 1.66 -11.60 17.39
CA ASP A 134 1.66 -11.47 18.85
C ASP A 134 1.09 -10.11 19.33
N LYS A 135 0.43 -9.34 18.45
CA LYS A 135 -0.17 -8.06 18.84
C LYS A 135 -1.35 -8.28 19.76
N GLU A 136 -1.54 -7.35 20.71
CA GLU A 136 -2.60 -7.41 21.72
C GLU A 136 -4.02 -7.53 21.15
N ASP A 137 -4.26 -6.93 19.98
CA ASP A 137 -5.55 -6.95 19.29
C ASP A 137 -5.73 -8.18 18.34
N ALA A 138 -4.72 -9.05 18.23
CA ALA A 138 -4.80 -10.27 17.43
C ALA A 138 -5.69 -11.31 18.11
N ALA A 139 -6.68 -11.86 17.37
CA ALA A 139 -7.56 -12.88 17.91
C ALA A 139 -7.07 -14.30 17.61
N PHE A 140 -7.50 -15.23 18.46
CA PHE A 140 -7.15 -16.63 18.31
C PHE A 140 -7.83 -17.24 17.07
N THR A 141 -7.01 -17.82 16.19
CA THR A 141 -7.44 -18.40 14.92
C THR A 141 -7.93 -19.84 15.07
N TYR A 142 -8.65 -20.38 14.08
CA TYR A 142 -9.04 -21.78 14.04
C TYR A 142 -7.84 -22.76 13.97
N LYS A 143 -6.66 -22.27 13.56
CA LYS A 143 -5.39 -23.04 13.58
C LYS A 143 -4.64 -22.97 14.91
N LYS A 144 -5.26 -22.40 15.96
CA LYS A 144 -4.76 -22.37 17.34
C LYS A 144 -3.52 -21.49 17.56
N PHE A 145 -3.41 -20.38 16.87
CA PHE A 145 -2.47 -19.30 17.15
C PHE A 145 -3.17 -17.94 17.12
N SER A 146 -2.58 -16.92 17.73
CA SER A 146 -3.07 -15.54 17.65
C SER A 146 -2.69 -14.91 16.32
N GLY A 147 -3.62 -14.16 15.70
CA GLY A 147 -3.31 -13.54 14.42
C GLY A 147 -4.48 -12.83 13.77
N TYR A 148 -4.36 -12.62 12.48
CA TYR A 148 -5.34 -12.00 11.60
C TYR A 148 -5.73 -12.93 10.46
N ASN A 149 -6.89 -12.68 9.86
CA ASN A 149 -7.43 -13.46 8.75
C ASN A 149 -7.93 -12.54 7.63
N PRO A 150 -7.04 -11.75 6.97
CA PRO A 150 -7.45 -10.91 5.87
C PRO A 150 -8.06 -11.72 4.74
N MET A 151 -9.10 -11.15 4.11
CA MET A 151 -9.67 -11.67 2.88
C MET A 151 -9.07 -10.91 1.70
N LEU A 152 -8.55 -11.65 0.74
CA LEU A 152 -7.87 -11.13 -0.44
C LEU A 152 -8.72 -11.44 -1.66
N ALA A 153 -8.79 -10.50 -2.61
CA ALA A 153 -9.34 -10.71 -3.92
C ALA A 153 -8.24 -10.54 -4.96
N TRP A 154 -7.98 -11.59 -5.73
CA TRP A 154 -6.96 -11.64 -6.76
C TRP A 154 -7.57 -11.74 -8.15
N CYS A 155 -6.99 -11.06 -9.12
CA CYS A 155 -7.35 -11.19 -10.54
C CYS A 155 -6.19 -11.82 -11.30
N PRO A 156 -6.27 -13.11 -11.70
CA PRO A 156 -5.21 -13.80 -12.41
C PRO A 156 -4.84 -13.15 -13.75
N GLU A 157 -5.84 -12.67 -14.50
CA GLU A 157 -5.61 -12.08 -15.82
C GLU A 157 -4.88 -10.74 -15.77
N ALA A 158 -5.02 -10.02 -14.66
CA ALA A 158 -4.32 -8.76 -14.42
C ALA A 158 -3.07 -8.92 -13.54
N GLU A 159 -2.84 -10.12 -13.00
CA GLU A 159 -1.77 -10.45 -12.06
C GLU A 159 -1.70 -9.47 -10.86
N MET A 160 -2.86 -9.13 -10.29
CA MET A 160 -2.92 -8.15 -9.21
C MET A 160 -4.02 -8.39 -8.19
N PHE A 161 -3.80 -7.88 -6.98
CA PHE A 161 -4.83 -7.82 -5.96
C PHE A 161 -5.81 -6.67 -6.25
N LEU A 162 -7.11 -6.98 -6.18
CA LEU A 162 -8.19 -6.00 -6.33
C LEU A 162 -8.70 -5.48 -5.00
N ALA A 163 -8.67 -6.31 -3.97
CA ALA A 163 -9.11 -5.92 -2.63
C ALA A 163 -8.36 -6.69 -1.56
N CYS A 164 -8.24 -6.05 -0.40
CA CYS A 164 -7.81 -6.68 0.85
C CYS A 164 -8.72 -6.16 1.95
N LEU A 165 -9.57 -7.03 2.50
CA LEU A 165 -10.36 -6.73 3.68
C LEU A 165 -9.66 -7.30 4.90
N PHE A 166 -9.06 -6.43 5.70
CA PHE A 166 -8.36 -6.83 6.91
C PHE A 166 -9.37 -7.26 7.98
N ARG A 167 -9.22 -8.47 8.52
CA ARG A 167 -10.12 -9.08 9.50
C ARG A 167 -9.33 -9.69 10.63
N ASN A 168 -9.98 -9.82 11.79
CA ASN A 168 -9.38 -10.46 12.94
C ASN A 168 -9.28 -11.99 12.75
N GLY A 169 -8.37 -12.66 13.45
CA GLY A 169 -8.04 -14.07 13.31
C GLY A 169 -9.20 -15.04 13.54
N ASN A 170 -10.18 -14.64 14.36
CA ASN A 170 -11.39 -15.42 14.63
C ASN A 170 -12.49 -15.30 13.55
N ALA A 171 -12.28 -14.49 12.50
CA ALA A 171 -13.24 -14.36 11.42
C ALA A 171 -13.34 -15.68 10.64
N SER A 172 -14.59 -16.12 10.35
CA SER A 172 -14.81 -17.29 9.50
C SER A 172 -14.23 -17.08 8.10
N PRO A 173 -13.56 -18.07 7.50
CA PRO A 173 -13.04 -17.97 6.13
C PRO A 173 -14.09 -17.55 5.10
N GLN A 174 -15.34 -17.97 5.28
CA GLN A 174 -16.45 -17.66 4.36
C GLN A 174 -17.14 -16.32 4.63
N SER A 175 -16.87 -15.68 5.79
CA SER A 175 -17.49 -14.40 6.10
C SER A 175 -16.95 -13.27 5.23
N HIS A 176 -17.79 -12.31 4.87
CA HIS A 176 -17.43 -11.08 4.12
C HIS A 176 -17.02 -11.27 2.65
N ILE A 177 -17.26 -12.45 2.02
CA ILE A 177 -16.98 -12.66 0.58
C ILE A 177 -17.73 -11.64 -0.28
N LEU A 178 -19.04 -11.44 -0.03
CA LEU A 178 -19.85 -10.48 -0.77
C LEU A 178 -19.41 -9.02 -0.53
N GLU A 179 -18.92 -8.71 0.67
CA GLU A 179 -18.36 -7.39 0.98
C GLU A 179 -17.06 -7.16 0.22
N THR A 180 -16.15 -8.13 0.23
CA THR A 180 -14.90 -8.07 -0.53
C THR A 180 -15.17 -7.89 -2.03
N LEU A 181 -16.14 -8.62 -2.58
CA LEU A 181 -16.53 -8.48 -3.99
C LEU A 181 -17.05 -7.08 -4.33
N LYS A 182 -17.73 -6.42 -3.39
CA LYS A 182 -18.18 -5.02 -3.59
C LYS A 182 -17.02 -4.03 -3.71
N TYR A 183 -15.88 -4.31 -3.07
CA TYR A 183 -14.67 -3.49 -3.20
C TYR A 183 -13.97 -3.67 -4.56
N CYS A 184 -14.23 -4.77 -5.28
CA CYS A 184 -13.66 -5.04 -6.60
C CYS A 184 -14.43 -4.36 -7.76
N ARG A 185 -15.50 -3.63 -7.47
CA ARG A 185 -16.33 -2.89 -8.45
C ARG A 185 -15.98 -1.41 -8.41
#